data_3d7748b96f802d952a39e35cc398d877
#
_entry.id   3d7748b96f802d952a39e35cc398d877
#
_cell.length_a   1.000
_cell.length_b   1.000
_cell.length_c   1.000
_cell.angle_alpha   90.00
_cell.angle_beta   90.00
_cell.angle_gamma   90.00
#
_symmetry.space_group_name_H-M   'P 1'
#
loop_
_entity.id
_entity.type
_entity.pdbx_description
1 polymer ?
#
loop_
_entity_poly.entity_id
_entity_poly.type
_entity_poly.pdbx_seq_one_letter_code
_entity_poly.pdbx_strand_id
1 'polypeptide(L)'
;DPLAALYEECQAEGAKVNLIALPDEWANYKGILASFGEKYPDVEYPVANPDASSKEEMEAVQTLAGQDDMPDNVDVSPAVAQEMVDAGLFEPYVLTSDAEIPAGLKDAESNWTAAYYGIMAITTNTKIVPVAPTSFADLTKPEYKGLVALNGDPRESGAAFAAVMAASLANGGSADDIMPGIQFFADLKASGNLGGTDVTKETVLSGETPIAIDWSYNVPGLAAELEAAGITYETNFPSDGVYGGFYGQGIIKD
;
A
#
# COMPACT_ATOMS: atom_id res chain seq x y z
N ASP A 1 28.78 -1.85 -13.96
CA ASP A 1 27.51 -1.60 -13.27
C ASP A 1 27.18 -0.11 -13.44
N PRO A 2 26.04 0.26 -14.04
CA PRO A 2 25.68 1.67 -14.25
C PRO A 2 25.46 2.45 -12.93
N LEU A 3 25.25 1.74 -11.82
CA LEU A 3 25.06 2.33 -10.50
C LEU A 3 26.37 2.47 -9.69
N ALA A 4 27.52 2.02 -10.23
CA ALA A 4 28.79 2.08 -9.50
C ALA A 4 29.20 3.54 -9.16
N ALA A 5 29.02 4.45 -10.11
CA ALA A 5 29.35 5.86 -9.90
C ALA A 5 28.43 6.51 -8.83
N LEU A 6 27.13 6.21 -8.87
CA LEU A 6 26.17 6.69 -7.84
C LEU A 6 26.50 6.15 -6.45
N TYR A 7 26.98 4.91 -6.38
CA TYR A 7 27.41 4.33 -5.10
C TYR A 7 28.66 5.02 -4.54
N GLU A 8 29.64 5.34 -5.39
CA GLU A 8 30.83 6.12 -4.98
C GLU A 8 30.46 7.53 -4.52
N GLU A 9 29.50 8.18 -5.20
CA GLU A 9 28.96 9.49 -4.81
C GLU A 9 28.25 9.40 -3.45
N CYS A 10 27.35 8.42 -3.26
CA CYS A 10 26.67 8.17 -1.99
C CYS A 10 27.65 7.96 -0.83
N GLN A 11 28.73 7.19 -1.07
CA GLN A 11 29.80 6.99 -0.06
C GLN A 11 30.51 8.31 0.29
N ALA A 12 30.72 9.18 -0.69
CA ALA A 12 31.37 10.48 -0.45
C ALA A 12 30.47 11.47 0.32
N GLU A 13 29.15 11.31 0.21
CA GLU A 13 28.13 12.13 0.90
C GLU A 13 27.73 11.62 2.30
N GLY A 14 28.29 10.50 2.73
CA GLY A 14 28.05 9.96 4.08
C GLY A 14 27.36 8.61 4.12
N ALA A 15 27.11 8.01 2.96
CA ALA A 15 26.56 6.65 2.82
C ALA A 15 25.25 6.41 3.60
N LYS A 16 24.30 7.32 3.47
CA LYS A 16 23.01 7.24 4.14
C LYS A 16 21.86 7.56 3.15
N VAL A 17 20.77 6.80 3.24
CA VAL A 17 19.52 7.04 2.52
C VAL A 17 18.37 6.99 3.54
N ASN A 18 17.67 8.09 3.75
CA ASN A 18 16.54 8.16 4.66
C ASN A 18 15.27 7.64 3.94
N LEU A 19 14.75 6.53 4.42
CA LEU A 19 13.52 5.93 3.93
C LEU A 19 12.36 6.21 4.89
N ILE A 20 11.12 6.14 4.40
CA ILE A 20 9.91 6.32 5.19
C ILE A 20 8.82 5.35 4.70
N ALA A 21 7.92 4.94 5.58
CA ALA A 21 6.69 4.19 5.25
C ALA A 21 6.91 2.89 4.46
N LEU A 22 7.96 2.15 4.78
CA LEU A 22 8.27 0.86 4.15
C LEU A 22 8.18 -0.26 5.22
N PRO A 23 6.98 -0.73 5.58
CA PRO A 23 6.84 -1.80 6.57
C PRO A 23 7.34 -3.14 6.01
N ASP A 24 7.97 -3.93 6.84
CA ASP A 24 8.64 -5.19 6.49
C ASP A 24 7.80 -6.13 5.60
N GLU A 25 6.52 -6.27 5.92
CA GLU A 25 5.59 -7.20 5.26
C GLU A 25 4.91 -6.61 4.01
N TRP A 26 4.94 -5.30 3.83
CA TRP A 26 4.34 -4.65 2.69
C TRP A 26 5.18 -4.86 1.44
N ALA A 27 4.58 -5.44 0.39
CA ALA A 27 5.26 -5.68 -0.91
C ALA A 27 6.65 -6.35 -0.80
N ASN A 28 6.91 -7.09 0.30
CA ASN A 28 8.21 -7.71 0.60
C ASN A 28 9.35 -6.69 0.81
N TYR A 29 9.08 -5.51 1.39
CA TYR A 29 10.14 -4.53 1.66
C TYR A 29 11.29 -5.10 2.50
N LYS A 30 11.02 -5.96 3.46
CA LYS A 30 12.05 -6.67 4.22
C LYS A 30 13.07 -7.38 3.31
N GLY A 31 12.60 -8.13 2.31
CA GLY A 31 13.46 -8.83 1.37
C GLY A 31 14.19 -7.89 0.41
N ILE A 32 13.49 -6.83 -0.04
CA ILE A 32 14.06 -5.81 -0.93
C ILE A 32 15.19 -5.05 -0.23
N LEU A 33 14.95 -4.56 0.99
CA LEU A 33 15.93 -3.82 1.78
C LEU A 33 17.11 -4.72 2.21
N ALA A 34 16.87 -5.99 2.53
CA ALA A 34 17.93 -6.94 2.79
C ALA A 34 18.83 -7.12 1.56
N SER A 35 18.25 -7.28 0.36
CA SER A 35 19.01 -7.38 -0.89
C SER A 35 19.77 -6.09 -1.22
N PHE A 36 19.21 -4.92 -0.88
CA PHE A 36 19.90 -3.64 -1.00
C PHE A 36 21.13 -3.60 -0.08
N GLY A 37 20.98 -3.96 1.19
CA GLY A 37 22.08 -3.98 2.16
C GLY A 37 23.18 -5.00 1.83
N GLU A 38 22.81 -6.15 1.23
CA GLU A 38 23.81 -7.11 0.72
C GLU A 38 24.63 -6.52 -0.44
N LYS A 39 24.00 -5.74 -1.31
CA LYS A 39 24.66 -5.12 -2.47
C LYS A 39 25.47 -3.89 -2.09
N TYR A 40 25.01 -3.12 -1.11
CA TYR A 40 25.58 -1.85 -0.67
C TYR A 40 25.81 -1.84 0.86
N PRO A 41 26.74 -2.68 1.37
CA PRO A 41 26.88 -2.96 2.80
C PRO A 41 27.32 -1.77 3.65
N ASP A 42 27.87 -0.72 3.03
CA ASP A 42 28.34 0.48 3.71
C ASP A 42 27.28 1.60 3.75
N VAL A 43 26.09 1.38 3.15
CA VAL A 43 25.01 2.37 3.14
C VAL A 43 24.06 2.13 4.31
N GLU A 44 23.81 3.15 5.11
CA GLU A 44 22.73 3.17 6.10
C GLU A 44 21.41 3.52 5.41
N TYR A 45 20.34 2.77 5.70
CA TYR A 45 19.00 3.00 5.13
C TYR A 45 17.90 2.88 6.20
N PRO A 46 17.90 3.80 7.19
CA PRO A 46 16.86 3.80 8.22
C PRO A 46 15.48 4.02 7.59
N VAL A 47 14.47 3.30 8.08
CA VAL A 47 13.07 3.49 7.70
C VAL A 47 12.36 4.21 8.85
N ALA A 48 11.97 5.45 8.64
CA ALA A 48 11.16 6.21 9.59
C ALA A 48 9.68 5.82 9.44
N ASN A 49 8.94 5.81 10.55
CA ASN A 49 7.49 5.62 10.57
C ASN A 49 7.00 4.55 9.56
N PRO A 50 7.38 3.27 9.73
CA PRO A 50 7.10 2.23 8.73
C PRO A 50 5.62 2.14 8.32
N ASP A 51 4.70 2.43 9.24
CA ASP A 51 3.26 2.34 9.04
C ASP A 51 2.60 3.68 8.63
N ALA A 52 3.41 4.68 8.24
CA ALA A 52 2.88 5.98 7.82
C ALA A 52 2.03 5.85 6.54
N SER A 53 0.98 6.65 6.47
CA SER A 53 0.16 6.81 5.27
C SER A 53 0.88 7.69 4.23
N SER A 54 0.46 7.60 2.96
CA SER A 54 1.01 8.46 1.89
C SER A 54 0.91 9.97 2.19
N LYS A 55 -0.12 10.39 2.93
CA LYS A 55 -0.25 11.80 3.37
C LYS A 55 0.81 12.16 4.40
N GLU A 56 1.05 11.30 5.37
CA GLU A 56 2.09 11.51 6.39
C GLU A 56 3.49 11.52 5.79
N GLU A 57 3.74 10.73 4.73
CA GLU A 57 4.99 10.81 3.96
C GLU A 57 5.19 12.19 3.33
N MET A 58 4.16 12.70 2.62
CA MET A 58 4.21 14.04 2.04
C MET A 58 4.40 15.13 3.10
N GLU A 59 3.70 15.02 4.24
CA GLU A 59 3.84 15.94 5.37
C GLU A 59 5.25 15.88 5.99
N ALA A 60 5.84 14.68 6.10
CA ALA A 60 7.21 14.51 6.57
C ALA A 60 8.21 15.22 5.66
N VAL A 61 8.12 15.02 4.34
CA VAL A 61 8.95 15.71 3.34
C VAL A 61 8.85 17.22 3.50
N GLN A 62 7.64 17.77 3.64
CA GLN A 62 7.44 19.23 3.77
C GLN A 62 7.93 19.77 5.11
N THR A 63 7.74 19.04 6.20
CA THR A 63 8.09 19.49 7.56
C THR A 63 9.59 19.40 7.81
N LEU A 64 10.25 18.38 7.25
CA LEU A 64 11.66 18.10 7.44
C LEU A 64 12.54 18.71 6.33
N ALA A 65 11.96 19.50 5.42
CA ALA A 65 12.70 20.10 4.31
C ALA A 65 14.00 20.79 4.76
N GLY A 66 15.13 20.39 4.17
CA GLY A 66 16.46 20.89 4.49
C GLY A 66 17.03 20.40 5.84
N GLN A 67 16.46 19.36 6.44
CA GLN A 67 16.99 18.71 7.65
C GLN A 67 17.64 17.37 7.30
N ASP A 68 18.58 16.91 8.12
CA ASP A 68 19.38 15.69 7.88
C ASP A 68 18.54 14.38 7.91
N ASP A 69 17.32 14.43 8.40
CA ASP A 69 16.39 13.31 8.52
C ASP A 69 15.19 13.42 7.56
N MET A 70 15.22 14.39 6.63
CA MET A 70 14.24 14.46 5.55
C MET A 70 14.28 13.15 4.73
N PRO A 71 13.11 12.55 4.40
CA PRO A 71 13.09 11.38 3.52
C PRO A 71 13.70 11.67 2.15
N ASP A 72 14.59 10.80 1.68
CA ASP A 72 15.18 10.88 0.32
C ASP A 72 14.29 10.22 -0.73
N ASN A 73 13.40 9.31 -0.30
CA ASN A 73 12.46 8.60 -1.15
C ASN A 73 11.13 8.40 -0.42
N VAL A 74 10.05 8.36 -1.19
CA VAL A 74 8.69 8.08 -0.70
C VAL A 74 8.04 6.96 -1.52
N ASP A 75 7.03 6.29 -0.93
CA ASP A 75 6.22 5.23 -1.55
C ASP A 75 4.73 5.58 -1.40
N VAL A 76 4.23 6.43 -2.28
CA VAL A 76 2.94 7.10 -2.12
C VAL A 76 1.89 6.63 -3.11
N SER A 77 0.62 6.73 -2.72
CA SER A 77 -0.52 6.49 -3.60
C SER A 77 -0.51 7.46 -4.80
N PRO A 78 -1.10 7.08 -5.96
CA PRO A 78 -1.08 7.92 -7.16
C PRO A 78 -1.64 9.33 -6.97
N ALA A 79 -2.66 9.48 -6.11
CA ALA A 79 -3.24 10.79 -5.81
C ALA A 79 -2.25 11.69 -5.06
N VAL A 80 -1.55 11.14 -4.05
CA VAL A 80 -0.53 11.89 -3.30
C VAL A 80 0.70 12.14 -4.18
N ALA A 81 1.10 11.17 -5.01
CA ALA A 81 2.18 11.39 -5.99
C ALA A 81 1.90 12.59 -6.89
N GLN A 82 0.65 12.74 -7.38
CA GLN A 82 0.26 13.90 -8.19
C GLN A 82 0.30 15.20 -7.38
N GLU A 83 -0.16 15.21 -6.12
CA GLU A 83 -0.06 16.39 -5.24
C GLU A 83 1.41 16.78 -5.02
N MET A 84 2.31 15.81 -4.88
CA MET A 84 3.75 16.06 -4.71
C MET A 84 4.41 16.57 -6.00
N VAL A 85 3.98 16.08 -7.18
CA VAL A 85 4.38 16.64 -8.49
C VAL A 85 3.95 18.10 -8.58
N ASP A 86 2.70 18.42 -8.28
CA ASP A 86 2.14 19.78 -8.34
C ASP A 86 2.85 20.71 -7.35
N ALA A 87 3.34 20.20 -6.24
CA ALA A 87 4.12 20.92 -5.24
C ALA A 87 5.62 21.02 -5.58
N GLY A 88 6.09 20.32 -6.63
CA GLY A 88 7.49 20.34 -7.07
C GLY A 88 8.47 19.67 -6.09
N LEU A 89 8.01 18.63 -5.39
CA LEU A 89 8.77 17.94 -4.33
C LEU A 89 9.69 16.83 -4.86
N PHE A 90 9.53 16.39 -6.11
CA PHE A 90 10.33 15.32 -6.69
C PHE A 90 11.53 15.85 -7.49
N GLU A 91 12.62 15.10 -7.41
CA GLU A 91 13.74 15.19 -8.34
C GLU A 91 13.54 14.15 -9.46
N PRO A 92 13.34 14.57 -10.73
CA PRO A 92 13.09 13.63 -11.82
C PRO A 92 14.28 12.68 -12.03
N TYR A 93 14.00 11.38 -12.07
CA TYR A 93 15.02 10.36 -12.29
C TYR A 93 14.55 9.27 -13.26
N VAL A 94 15.33 9.02 -14.31
CA VAL A 94 15.06 7.98 -15.30
C VAL A 94 15.77 6.69 -14.89
N LEU A 95 15.00 5.67 -14.52
CA LEU A 95 15.54 4.35 -14.17
C LEU A 95 16.24 3.69 -15.36
N THR A 96 17.26 2.88 -15.09
CA THR A 96 17.93 2.08 -16.12
C THR A 96 17.00 1.08 -16.80
N SER A 97 15.93 0.65 -16.12
CA SER A 97 14.86 -0.23 -16.59
C SER A 97 13.65 0.50 -17.14
N ASP A 98 13.69 1.82 -17.31
CA ASP A 98 12.55 2.65 -17.69
C ASP A 98 11.80 2.14 -18.93
N ALA A 99 12.53 1.66 -19.93
CA ALA A 99 11.97 1.15 -21.18
C ALA A 99 11.11 -0.14 -20.98
N GLU A 100 11.30 -0.85 -19.86
CA GLU A 100 10.56 -2.07 -19.53
C GLU A 100 9.28 -1.77 -18.73
N ILE A 101 9.15 -0.53 -18.21
CA ILE A 101 8.02 -0.13 -17.39
C ILE A 101 6.90 0.45 -18.28
N PRO A 102 5.67 -0.09 -18.19
CA PRO A 102 4.53 0.43 -18.94
C PRO A 102 4.28 1.92 -18.65
N ALA A 103 3.89 2.69 -19.68
CA ALA A 103 3.66 4.13 -19.58
C ALA A 103 2.62 4.52 -18.52
N GLY A 104 1.65 3.66 -18.23
CA GLY A 104 0.64 3.92 -17.18
C GLY A 104 1.13 3.68 -15.75
N LEU A 105 2.37 3.20 -15.58
CA LEU A 105 2.99 2.89 -14.29
C LEU A 105 4.22 3.79 -13.99
N LYS A 106 4.29 4.93 -14.65
CA LYS A 106 5.33 5.95 -14.41
C LYS A 106 4.84 7.33 -14.81
N ASP A 107 5.40 8.34 -14.19
CA ASP A 107 5.17 9.72 -14.60
C ASP A 107 5.86 10.05 -15.93
N ALA A 108 5.20 10.86 -16.77
CA ALA A 108 5.73 11.24 -18.08
C ALA A 108 7.02 12.08 -18.00
N GLU A 109 7.22 12.81 -16.91
CA GLU A 109 8.38 13.63 -16.63
C GLU A 109 9.37 12.95 -15.66
N SER A 110 9.16 11.66 -15.39
CA SER A 110 10.01 10.83 -14.52
C SER A 110 10.09 11.28 -13.05
N ASN A 111 9.05 11.94 -12.54
CA ASN A 111 8.98 12.34 -11.13
C ASN A 111 8.79 11.14 -10.20
N TRP A 112 8.09 10.11 -10.66
CA TRP A 112 7.86 8.86 -9.92
C TRP A 112 7.74 7.67 -10.86
N THR A 113 7.95 6.49 -10.31
CA THR A 113 7.75 5.20 -10.98
C THR A 113 7.04 4.24 -10.05
N ALA A 114 6.04 3.49 -10.54
CA ALA A 114 5.40 2.44 -9.77
C ALA A 114 6.40 1.34 -9.42
N ALA A 115 6.57 1.08 -8.13
CA ALA A 115 7.47 0.03 -7.64
C ALA A 115 6.81 -1.35 -7.70
N TYR A 116 5.50 -1.39 -7.52
CA TYR A 116 4.66 -2.60 -7.53
C TYR A 116 3.21 -2.22 -7.81
N TYR A 117 2.39 -3.22 -8.08
CA TYR A 117 0.94 -3.06 -8.16
C TYR A 117 0.23 -4.22 -7.49
N GLY A 118 -1.02 -3.98 -7.09
CA GLY A 118 -1.89 -5.00 -6.51
C GLY A 118 -3.31 -4.90 -7.02
N ILE A 119 -4.09 -5.92 -6.69
CA ILE A 119 -5.54 -5.96 -6.92
C ILE A 119 -6.23 -6.00 -5.56
N MET A 120 -7.33 -5.25 -5.40
CA MET A 120 -8.14 -5.32 -4.18
C MET A 120 -8.70 -6.72 -4.02
N ALA A 121 -8.49 -7.30 -2.85
CA ALA A 121 -8.89 -8.66 -2.53
C ALA A 121 -9.67 -8.71 -1.21
N ILE A 122 -10.45 -9.75 -1.04
CA ILE A 122 -11.12 -10.12 0.22
C ILE A 122 -10.39 -11.34 0.77
N THR A 123 -9.61 -11.15 1.83
CA THR A 123 -8.91 -12.24 2.50
C THR A 123 -9.62 -12.60 3.78
N THR A 124 -9.93 -13.88 3.95
CA THR A 124 -10.78 -14.40 5.00
C THR A 124 -10.06 -15.43 5.86
N ASN A 125 -10.06 -15.25 7.17
CA ASN A 125 -9.65 -16.28 8.12
C ASN A 125 -10.72 -17.39 8.17
N THR A 126 -10.45 -18.50 7.51
CA THR A 126 -11.42 -19.59 7.32
C THR A 126 -11.70 -20.40 8.57
N LYS A 127 -10.91 -20.24 9.65
CA LYS A 127 -11.22 -20.81 10.96
C LYS A 127 -12.33 -20.07 11.69
N ILE A 128 -12.43 -18.74 11.48
CA ILE A 128 -13.46 -17.90 12.09
C ILE A 128 -14.67 -17.81 11.17
N VAL A 129 -14.44 -17.69 9.86
CA VAL A 129 -15.45 -17.53 8.82
C VAL A 129 -15.32 -18.69 7.82
N PRO A 130 -16.00 -19.82 8.07
CA PRO A 130 -15.84 -21.03 7.24
C PRO A 130 -16.29 -20.90 5.79
N VAL A 131 -17.16 -19.92 5.49
CA VAL A 131 -17.59 -19.60 4.11
C VAL A 131 -17.04 -18.21 3.78
N ALA A 132 -15.99 -18.19 2.97
CA ALA A 132 -15.37 -16.92 2.55
C ALA A 132 -16.26 -16.18 1.54
N PRO A 133 -16.45 -14.85 1.69
CA PRO A 133 -17.14 -14.04 0.69
C PRO A 133 -16.29 -13.95 -0.60
N THR A 134 -16.97 -14.00 -1.75
CA THR A 134 -16.34 -13.95 -3.08
C THR A 134 -16.72 -12.70 -3.89
N SER A 135 -17.53 -11.82 -3.29
CA SER A 135 -18.00 -10.59 -3.90
C SER A 135 -18.26 -9.51 -2.85
N PHE A 136 -18.32 -8.25 -3.25
CA PHE A 136 -18.78 -7.18 -2.37
C PHE A 136 -20.24 -7.40 -1.93
N ALA A 137 -21.08 -7.90 -2.83
CA ALA A 137 -22.47 -8.24 -2.50
C ALA A 137 -22.56 -9.27 -1.35
N ASP A 138 -21.66 -10.26 -1.31
CA ASP A 138 -21.63 -11.24 -0.22
C ASP A 138 -21.42 -10.59 1.15
N LEU A 139 -20.59 -9.52 1.24
CA LEU A 139 -20.26 -8.85 2.50
C LEU A 139 -21.50 -8.28 3.23
N THR A 140 -22.61 -8.11 2.51
CA THR A 140 -23.86 -7.60 3.09
C THR A 140 -24.65 -8.66 3.86
N LYS A 141 -24.27 -9.94 3.75
CA LYS A 141 -24.95 -11.05 4.42
C LYS A 141 -24.84 -10.95 5.94
N PRO A 142 -25.90 -11.32 6.68
CA PRO A 142 -25.93 -11.18 8.13
C PRO A 142 -24.89 -12.02 8.89
N GLU A 143 -24.40 -13.11 8.29
CA GLU A 143 -23.35 -13.94 8.87
C GLU A 143 -21.98 -13.22 9.00
N TYR A 144 -21.77 -12.13 8.27
CA TYR A 144 -20.53 -11.35 8.32
C TYR A 144 -20.63 -10.11 9.22
N LYS A 145 -21.65 -10.06 10.09
CA LYS A 145 -21.86 -8.92 10.97
C LYS A 145 -20.67 -8.68 11.91
N GLY A 146 -20.09 -7.48 11.81
CA GLY A 146 -18.93 -7.04 12.60
C GLY A 146 -17.60 -7.65 12.18
N LEU A 147 -17.54 -8.41 11.08
CA LEU A 147 -16.36 -9.17 10.67
C LEU A 147 -15.57 -8.54 9.52
N VAL A 148 -16.15 -7.58 8.81
CA VAL A 148 -15.51 -6.93 7.65
C VAL A 148 -14.66 -5.76 8.13
N ALA A 149 -13.43 -5.67 7.65
CA ALA A 149 -12.50 -4.61 7.99
C ALA A 149 -11.81 -4.01 6.75
N LEU A 150 -11.48 -2.72 6.82
CA LEU A 150 -10.67 -1.98 5.86
C LEU A 150 -9.27 -1.76 6.42
N ASN A 151 -8.31 -1.52 5.54
CA ASN A 151 -6.96 -1.10 5.91
C ASN A 151 -6.91 0.43 6.04
N GLY A 152 -7.46 0.93 7.15
CA GLY A 152 -7.46 2.35 7.53
C GLY A 152 -8.67 3.16 7.05
N ASP A 153 -8.58 4.47 7.28
CA ASP A 153 -9.59 5.45 6.85
C ASP A 153 -9.45 5.74 5.34
N PRO A 154 -10.50 5.59 4.52
CA PRO A 154 -10.44 5.86 3.07
C PRO A 154 -10.04 7.28 2.67
N ARG A 155 -10.08 8.23 3.59
CA ARG A 155 -9.66 9.62 3.36
C ARG A 155 -8.14 9.82 3.49
N GLU A 156 -7.45 8.87 4.10
CA GLU A 156 -6.04 8.93 4.47
C GLU A 156 -5.26 7.73 3.92
N SER A 157 -5.84 6.54 3.93
CA SER A 157 -5.24 5.30 3.45
C SER A 157 -5.57 5.03 1.98
N GLY A 158 -4.54 4.88 1.16
CA GLY A 158 -4.66 4.49 -0.26
C GLY A 158 -5.28 3.10 -0.44
N ALA A 159 -5.01 2.15 0.46
CA ALA A 159 -5.61 0.81 0.43
C ALA A 159 -7.12 0.86 0.72
N ALA A 160 -7.53 1.58 1.76
CA ALA A 160 -8.94 1.75 2.08
C ALA A 160 -9.70 2.54 0.99
N PHE A 161 -9.09 3.57 0.39
CA PHE A 161 -9.64 4.26 -0.77
C PHE A 161 -9.84 3.31 -1.95
N ALA A 162 -8.86 2.47 -2.26
CA ALA A 162 -8.93 1.47 -3.33
C ALA A 162 -10.05 0.44 -3.09
N ALA A 163 -10.30 0.06 -1.83
CA ALA A 163 -11.42 -0.80 -1.47
C ALA A 163 -12.77 -0.12 -1.77
N VAL A 164 -12.89 1.20 -1.50
CA VAL A 164 -14.09 1.98 -1.83
C VAL A 164 -14.26 2.07 -3.35
N MET A 165 -13.19 2.25 -4.11
CA MET A 165 -13.23 2.24 -5.59
C MET A 165 -13.66 0.88 -6.14
N ALA A 166 -13.12 -0.23 -5.61
CA ALA A 166 -13.54 -1.57 -5.99
C ALA A 166 -15.03 -1.81 -5.72
N ALA A 167 -15.51 -1.40 -4.53
CA ALA A 167 -16.93 -1.46 -4.18
C ALA A 167 -17.78 -0.56 -5.09
N SER A 168 -17.27 0.59 -5.52
CA SER A 168 -17.97 1.45 -6.47
C SER A 168 -18.19 0.74 -7.80
N LEU A 169 -17.14 0.13 -8.36
CA LEU A 169 -17.25 -0.65 -9.59
C LEU A 169 -18.24 -1.81 -9.45
N ALA A 170 -18.25 -2.49 -8.29
CA ALA A 170 -19.19 -3.57 -7.99
C ALA A 170 -20.66 -3.09 -7.94
N ASN A 171 -20.89 -1.82 -7.63
CA ASN A 171 -22.23 -1.23 -7.47
C ASN A 171 -22.62 -0.26 -8.60
N GLY A 172 -21.99 -0.40 -9.77
CA GLY A 172 -22.35 0.34 -11.00
C GLY A 172 -21.71 1.73 -11.13
N GLY A 173 -20.73 2.05 -10.30
CA GLY A 173 -19.88 3.23 -10.45
C GLY A 173 -18.80 3.07 -11.54
N SER A 174 -17.87 4.00 -11.57
CA SER A 174 -16.78 4.01 -12.56
C SER A 174 -15.50 4.56 -11.93
N ALA A 175 -14.41 4.66 -12.72
CA ALA A 175 -13.19 5.31 -12.26
C ALA A 175 -13.39 6.79 -11.87
N ASP A 176 -14.41 7.44 -12.44
CA ASP A 176 -14.76 8.84 -12.20
C ASP A 176 -15.94 9.00 -11.23
N ASP A 177 -16.53 7.90 -10.74
CA ASP A 177 -17.67 7.92 -9.82
C ASP A 177 -17.44 6.96 -8.65
N ILE A 178 -16.97 7.48 -7.53
CA ILE A 178 -16.75 6.74 -6.28
C ILE A 178 -18.02 6.63 -5.41
N MET A 179 -19.09 7.39 -5.72
CA MET A 179 -20.25 7.51 -4.84
C MET A 179 -20.95 6.18 -4.53
N PRO A 180 -21.15 5.24 -5.50
CA PRO A 180 -21.72 3.92 -5.18
C PRO A 180 -20.90 3.12 -4.15
N GLY A 181 -19.57 3.25 -4.17
CA GLY A 181 -18.69 2.62 -3.18
C GLY A 181 -18.81 3.25 -1.79
N ILE A 182 -18.89 4.57 -1.71
CA ILE A 182 -19.13 5.30 -0.46
C ILE A 182 -20.48 4.87 0.14
N GLN A 183 -21.54 4.80 -0.69
CA GLN A 183 -22.87 4.37 -0.24
C GLN A 183 -22.83 2.92 0.25
N PHE A 184 -22.13 2.02 -0.49
CA PHE A 184 -21.97 0.61 -0.10
C PHE A 184 -21.38 0.47 1.31
N PHE A 185 -20.27 1.16 1.61
CA PHE A 185 -19.65 1.09 2.93
C PHE A 185 -20.47 1.81 4.02
N ALA A 186 -21.19 2.87 3.67
CA ALA A 186 -22.16 3.50 4.60
C ALA A 186 -23.25 2.50 5.00
N ASP A 187 -23.82 1.77 4.03
CA ASP A 187 -24.86 0.76 4.28
C ASP A 187 -24.28 -0.45 5.04
N LEU A 188 -23.06 -0.86 4.72
CA LEU A 188 -22.37 -1.94 5.41
C LEU A 188 -22.09 -1.59 6.89
N LYS A 189 -21.78 -0.33 7.17
CA LYS A 189 -21.64 0.19 8.53
C LYS A 189 -22.99 0.26 9.23
N ALA A 190 -24.02 0.72 8.55
CA ALA A 190 -25.39 0.84 9.10
C ALA A 190 -26.00 -0.53 9.44
N SER A 191 -25.72 -1.59 8.65
CA SER A 191 -26.10 -2.97 8.93
C SER A 191 -25.31 -3.60 10.07
N GLY A 192 -24.15 -2.99 10.41
CA GLY A 192 -23.23 -3.49 11.41
C GLY A 192 -22.27 -4.57 10.91
N ASN A 193 -22.16 -4.78 9.60
CA ASN A 193 -21.23 -5.75 9.00
C ASN A 193 -19.79 -5.20 8.98
N LEU A 194 -19.60 -3.89 8.74
CA LEU A 194 -18.31 -3.25 8.85
C LEU A 194 -17.91 -3.14 10.33
N GLY A 195 -16.78 -3.73 10.68
CA GLY A 195 -16.15 -3.62 12.00
C GLY A 195 -15.57 -2.23 12.26
N GLY A 196 -15.08 -2.03 13.47
CA GLY A 196 -14.46 -0.76 13.89
C GLY A 196 -12.94 -0.82 14.00
N THR A 197 -12.34 -1.97 13.67
CA THR A 197 -10.90 -2.21 13.77
C THR A 197 -10.28 -2.23 12.38
N ASP A 198 -9.16 -1.55 12.21
CA ASP A 198 -8.44 -1.52 10.95
C ASP A 198 -7.64 -2.81 10.73
N VAL A 199 -7.45 -3.16 9.46
CA VAL A 199 -6.58 -4.28 9.07
C VAL A 199 -5.13 -3.88 9.31
N THR A 200 -4.48 -4.57 10.22
CA THR A 200 -3.04 -4.52 10.48
C THR A 200 -2.50 -5.94 10.61
N LYS A 201 -1.20 -6.12 10.64
CA LYS A 201 -0.57 -7.42 10.90
C LYS A 201 -1.09 -8.01 12.22
N GLU A 202 -1.13 -7.21 13.28
CA GLU A 202 -1.56 -7.63 14.62
C GLU A 202 -3.02 -8.07 14.64
N THR A 203 -3.92 -7.31 13.99
CA THR A 203 -5.36 -7.60 13.96
C THR A 203 -5.70 -8.80 13.08
N VAL A 204 -4.92 -9.03 12.02
CA VAL A 204 -5.01 -10.25 11.19
C VAL A 204 -4.53 -11.48 11.99
N LEU A 205 -3.36 -11.40 12.63
CA LEU A 205 -2.78 -12.49 13.40
C LEU A 205 -3.57 -12.81 14.68
N SER A 206 -4.19 -11.83 15.32
CA SER A 206 -5.09 -12.06 16.46
C SER A 206 -6.46 -12.60 16.05
N GLY A 207 -6.83 -12.48 14.77
CA GLY A 207 -8.15 -12.82 14.25
C GLY A 207 -9.22 -11.76 14.54
N GLU A 208 -8.84 -10.55 14.94
CA GLU A 208 -9.77 -9.45 15.19
C GLU A 208 -10.37 -8.90 13.89
N THR A 209 -9.64 -8.99 12.75
CA THR A 209 -10.10 -8.63 11.41
C THR A 209 -10.21 -9.86 10.52
N PRO A 210 -11.22 -10.75 10.73
CA PRO A 210 -11.29 -12.03 10.07
C PRO A 210 -11.69 -11.97 8.59
N ILE A 211 -12.25 -10.85 8.12
CA ILE A 211 -12.49 -10.56 6.70
C ILE A 211 -11.82 -9.21 6.41
N ALA A 212 -10.65 -9.27 5.81
CA ALA A 212 -9.83 -8.11 5.45
C ALA A 212 -10.05 -7.76 3.98
N ILE A 213 -10.41 -6.49 3.69
CA ILE A 213 -10.41 -5.94 2.34
C ILE A 213 -9.13 -5.13 2.20
N ASP A 214 -8.19 -5.65 1.42
CA ASP A 214 -6.86 -5.09 1.30
C ASP A 214 -6.20 -5.51 -0.03
N TRP A 215 -5.01 -4.99 -0.31
CA TRP A 215 -4.22 -5.39 -1.46
C TRP A 215 -3.89 -6.88 -1.44
N SER A 216 -3.91 -7.50 -2.61
CA SER A 216 -3.70 -8.95 -2.80
C SER A 216 -2.38 -9.50 -2.28
N TYR A 217 -1.41 -8.66 -1.99
CA TYR A 217 -0.09 -9.04 -1.48
C TYR A 217 0.05 -8.92 0.05
N ASN A 218 -0.80 -8.13 0.75
CA ASN A 218 -0.63 -7.85 2.17
C ASN A 218 -0.86 -9.08 3.06
N VAL A 219 -2.10 -9.59 3.17
CA VAL A 219 -2.35 -10.75 4.02
C VAL A 219 -1.60 -12.00 3.55
N PRO A 220 -1.52 -12.32 2.24
CA PRO A 220 -0.65 -13.39 1.75
C PRO A 220 0.84 -13.19 2.06
N GLY A 221 1.31 -11.95 2.18
CA GLY A 221 2.67 -11.63 2.62
C GLY A 221 2.99 -12.11 4.05
N LEU A 222 1.97 -12.29 4.89
CA LEU A 222 2.07 -12.82 6.25
C LEU A 222 1.96 -14.36 6.33
N ALA A 223 2.10 -15.08 5.21
CA ALA A 223 1.81 -16.52 5.15
C ALA A 223 2.55 -17.35 6.21
N ALA A 224 3.83 -17.05 6.46
CA ALA A 224 4.65 -17.76 7.45
C ALA A 224 4.15 -17.53 8.89
N GLU A 225 3.81 -16.29 9.23
CA GLU A 225 3.28 -15.91 10.54
C GLU A 225 1.87 -16.47 10.75
N LEU A 226 1.03 -16.47 9.72
CA LEU A 226 -0.30 -17.05 9.74
C LEU A 226 -0.23 -18.56 9.97
N GLU A 227 0.67 -19.26 9.29
CA GLU A 227 0.92 -20.69 9.50
C GLU A 227 1.39 -20.96 10.93
N ALA A 228 2.38 -20.19 11.43
CA ALA A 228 2.89 -20.30 12.80
C ALA A 228 1.80 -20.07 13.85
N ALA A 229 0.89 -19.11 13.61
CA ALA A 229 -0.30 -18.86 14.44
C ALA A 229 -1.41 -19.91 14.25
N GLY A 230 -1.21 -20.84 13.32
CA GLY A 230 -2.19 -21.86 12.97
C GLY A 230 -3.44 -21.29 12.29
N ILE A 231 -3.37 -20.15 11.64
CA ILE A 231 -4.46 -19.50 10.91
C ILE A 231 -4.46 -20.02 9.49
N THR A 232 -5.64 -20.42 9.03
CA THR A 232 -5.89 -20.72 7.61
C THR A 232 -6.69 -19.57 7.00
N TYR A 233 -6.32 -19.17 5.78
CA TYR A 233 -6.99 -18.07 5.08
C TYR A 233 -7.28 -18.43 3.63
N GLU A 234 -8.27 -17.74 3.07
CA GLU A 234 -8.62 -17.77 1.65
C GLU A 234 -8.65 -16.34 1.11
N THR A 235 -7.97 -16.10 -0.02
CA THR A 235 -7.97 -14.81 -0.70
C THR A 235 -8.79 -14.90 -1.98
N ASN A 236 -9.84 -14.10 -2.05
CA ASN A 236 -10.74 -14.02 -3.19
C ASN A 236 -10.64 -12.65 -3.87
N PHE A 237 -10.57 -12.64 -5.20
CA PHE A 237 -10.78 -11.45 -5.99
C PHE A 237 -12.28 -11.25 -6.21
N PRO A 238 -12.87 -10.11 -5.81
CA PRO A 238 -14.30 -9.89 -5.90
C PRO A 238 -14.83 -10.10 -7.33
N SER A 239 -15.83 -10.94 -7.48
CA SER A 239 -16.37 -11.30 -8.81
C SER A 239 -17.23 -10.19 -9.43
N ASP A 240 -17.65 -9.22 -8.64
CA ASP A 240 -18.55 -8.12 -9.00
C ASP A 240 -17.85 -6.77 -9.16
N GLY A 241 -16.61 -6.62 -8.69
CA GLY A 241 -15.85 -5.38 -8.84
C GLY A 241 -14.36 -5.60 -8.62
N VAL A 242 -13.56 -5.38 -9.64
CA VAL A 242 -12.09 -5.51 -9.60
C VAL A 242 -11.46 -4.13 -9.74
N TYR A 243 -10.62 -3.76 -8.80
CA TYR A 243 -9.81 -2.54 -8.84
C TYR A 243 -8.35 -2.90 -8.62
N GLY A 244 -7.49 -2.44 -9.52
CA GLY A 244 -6.03 -2.56 -9.40
C GLY A 244 -5.41 -1.19 -9.18
N GLY A 245 -4.35 -1.15 -8.40
CA GLY A 245 -3.63 0.08 -8.12
C GLY A 245 -2.15 -0.19 -7.88
N PHE A 246 -1.39 0.87 -7.78
CA PHE A 246 0.04 0.86 -7.53
C PHE A 246 0.41 1.94 -6.51
N TYR A 247 1.65 1.91 -6.05
CA TYR A 247 2.28 3.01 -5.32
C TYR A 247 3.46 3.51 -6.14
N GLY A 248 3.59 4.83 -6.19
CA GLY A 248 4.67 5.50 -6.90
C GLY A 248 5.82 5.81 -5.97
N GLN A 249 7.02 5.36 -6.34
CA GLN A 249 8.25 5.77 -5.68
C GLN A 249 8.90 6.93 -6.45
N GLY A 250 9.35 7.93 -5.71
CA GLY A 250 10.06 9.07 -6.27
C GLY A 250 11.13 9.58 -5.34
N ILE A 251 12.20 10.12 -5.94
CA ILE A 251 13.30 10.76 -5.22
C ILE A 251 12.86 12.16 -4.81
N ILE A 252 13.09 12.51 -3.56
CA ILE A 252 12.73 13.84 -3.04
C ILE A 252 13.82 14.84 -3.41
N LYS A 253 13.38 16.03 -3.79
CA LYS A 253 14.26 17.15 -4.14
C LYS A 253 14.78 17.82 -2.87
N ASP A 254 16.09 18.04 -2.81
CA ASP A 254 16.79 18.82 -1.78
C ASP A 254 16.42 20.33 -1.80
#